data_d5a75e68415bc3056fd1eacb3379d04e
#
_entry.id   d5a75e68415bc3056fd1eacb3379d04e
#
_cell.length_a   1.000
_cell.length_b   1.000
_cell.length_c   1.000
_cell.angle_alpha   90.00
_cell.angle_beta   90.00
_cell.angle_gamma   90.00
#
_symmetry.space_group_name_H-M   'P 1'
#
loop_
_entity.id
_entity.type
_entity.pdbx_description
1 polymer ?
#
loop_
_entity_poly.entity_id
_entity_poly.type
_entity_poly.pdbx_seq_one_letter_code
_entity_poly.pdbx_strand_id
1 'polypeptide(L)'
;MEDKELYYIVACWFNNRFKYSLTHEHVWVEVLNGLEISETMYQANGRDKPRRIVMVRQEIEKRPQAVGKPVRQMELFENENNFGKYRYNCYVTNLRLPTKIVYDSLHGRADSENIIKELKYDFSINDFVTDNFWATEACGNFIVMAYNFMSLFRYVLVNSDKKQFLKTIRYELISTPAYWGKTKTSIFLI
;
A
#
# COMPACT_ATOMS: atom_id res chain seq x y z
N MET A 1 9.37 -11.29 -22.82
CA MET A 1 8.92 -11.79 -21.48
C MET A 1 8.03 -13.03 -21.62
N GLU A 2 7.15 -13.09 -22.60
CA GLU A 2 6.25 -14.23 -22.79
C GLU A 2 6.97 -15.52 -23.21
N ASP A 3 8.08 -15.41 -23.93
CA ASP A 3 8.89 -16.57 -24.36
C ASP A 3 9.64 -17.27 -23.21
N LYS A 4 9.64 -16.67 -22.00
CA LYS A 4 10.32 -17.22 -20.82
C LYS A 4 9.34 -17.73 -19.74
N GLU A 5 8.07 -17.88 -20.05
CA GLU A 5 7.01 -18.29 -19.09
C GLU A 5 6.98 -17.48 -17.78
N LEU A 6 7.42 -16.22 -17.82
CA LEU A 6 7.44 -15.37 -16.65
C LEU A 6 6.04 -14.78 -16.39
N TYR A 7 5.59 -14.91 -15.16
CA TYR A 7 4.39 -14.23 -14.69
C TYR A 7 4.68 -12.75 -14.43
N TYR A 8 3.75 -11.87 -14.83
CA TYR A 8 3.92 -10.43 -14.64
C TYR A 8 2.61 -9.72 -14.34
N ILE A 9 2.72 -8.62 -13.61
CA ILE A 9 1.70 -7.58 -13.48
C ILE A 9 2.39 -6.25 -13.74
N VAL A 10 1.95 -5.51 -14.75
CA VAL A 10 2.56 -4.25 -15.17
C VAL A 10 1.49 -3.17 -15.20
N ALA A 11 1.78 -2.02 -14.57
CA ALA A 11 0.91 -0.86 -14.68
C ALA A 11 0.84 -0.38 -16.13
N CYS A 12 -0.36 -0.12 -16.60
CA CYS A 12 -0.62 0.36 -17.94
C CYS A 12 -0.81 1.87 -17.92
N TRP A 13 -0.21 2.57 -18.90
CA TRP A 13 -0.46 3.98 -19.08
C TRP A 13 -1.91 4.20 -19.56
N PHE A 14 -2.64 5.03 -18.85
CA PHE A 14 -4.07 5.23 -19.05
C PHE A 14 -4.30 6.48 -19.91
N ASN A 15 -4.13 6.36 -21.23
CA ASN A 15 -4.39 7.45 -22.17
C ASN A 15 -5.91 7.66 -22.45
N ASN A 16 -6.28 8.82 -22.97
CA ASN A 16 -7.71 9.21 -23.13
C ASN A 16 -8.50 8.30 -24.07
N ARG A 17 -7.88 7.75 -25.11
CA ARG A 17 -8.56 6.79 -26.03
C ARG A 17 -8.86 5.47 -25.33
N PHE A 18 -7.93 5.03 -24.51
CA PHE A 18 -8.05 3.80 -23.73
C PHE A 18 -9.10 3.95 -22.61
N LYS A 19 -9.16 5.13 -21.98
CA LYS A 19 -10.17 5.45 -20.95
C LYS A 19 -11.59 5.26 -21.51
N TYR A 20 -11.88 5.86 -22.65
CA TYR A 20 -13.23 5.84 -23.20
C TYR A 20 -13.71 4.43 -23.54
N SER A 21 -12.86 3.64 -24.16
CA SER A 21 -13.17 2.25 -24.56
C SER A 21 -13.42 1.33 -23.37
N LEU A 22 -12.68 1.54 -22.26
CA LEU A 22 -12.69 0.62 -21.13
C LEU A 22 -13.67 1.02 -20.00
N THR A 23 -14.15 2.25 -19.98
CA THR A 23 -15.01 2.72 -18.88
C THR A 23 -16.50 2.55 -19.14
N HIS A 24 -16.94 2.39 -20.39
CA HIS A 24 -18.37 2.49 -20.75
C HIS A 24 -19.09 1.13 -20.86
N GLU A 25 -18.37 0.01 -21.06
CA GLU A 25 -19.01 -1.26 -21.40
C GLU A 25 -18.69 -2.43 -20.44
N HIS A 26 -18.12 -2.16 -19.26
CA HIS A 26 -17.66 -3.25 -18.37
C HIS A 26 -18.51 -3.43 -17.13
N VAL A 27 -18.66 -4.69 -16.73
CA VAL A 27 -19.25 -5.05 -15.45
C VAL A 27 -18.21 -4.76 -14.34
N TRP A 28 -18.59 -3.88 -13.42
CA TRP A 28 -17.78 -3.54 -12.27
C TRP A 28 -18.25 -4.31 -11.04
N VAL A 29 -17.32 -4.91 -10.33
CA VAL A 29 -17.58 -5.67 -9.10
C VAL A 29 -16.98 -4.89 -7.94
N GLU A 30 -17.81 -4.53 -6.97
CA GLU A 30 -17.36 -3.86 -5.74
C GLU A 30 -16.60 -4.86 -4.86
N VAL A 31 -15.41 -4.47 -4.43
CA VAL A 31 -14.52 -5.25 -3.55
C VAL A 31 -14.46 -4.65 -2.15
N LEU A 32 -14.42 -3.35 -2.07
CA LEU A 32 -14.42 -2.55 -0.85
C LEU A 32 -15.29 -1.31 -1.08
N ASN A 33 -15.67 -0.62 -0.01
CA ASN A 33 -16.50 0.57 -0.10
C ASN A 33 -15.92 1.60 -1.09
N GLY A 34 -16.61 1.78 -2.21
CA GLY A 34 -16.22 2.67 -3.29
C GLY A 34 -15.02 2.23 -4.14
N LEU A 35 -14.53 1.01 -3.94
CA LEU A 35 -13.50 0.38 -4.76
C LEU A 35 -14.11 -0.74 -5.60
N GLU A 36 -14.01 -0.59 -6.90
CA GLU A 36 -14.55 -1.56 -7.85
C GLU A 36 -13.46 -2.05 -8.80
N ILE A 37 -13.56 -3.31 -9.19
CA ILE A 37 -12.66 -3.95 -10.14
C ILE A 37 -13.42 -4.48 -11.35
N SER A 38 -12.75 -4.49 -12.49
CA SER A 38 -13.24 -5.10 -13.72
C SER A 38 -12.08 -5.73 -14.49
N GLU A 39 -12.39 -6.62 -15.42
CA GLU A 39 -11.38 -7.22 -16.28
C GLU A 39 -11.85 -7.28 -17.74
N THR A 40 -10.91 -7.22 -18.66
CA THR A 40 -11.16 -7.36 -20.08
C THR A 40 -9.95 -7.91 -20.81
N MET A 41 -10.18 -8.41 -22.02
CA MET A 41 -9.11 -8.77 -22.95
C MET A 41 -8.96 -7.64 -23.95
N TYR A 42 -7.75 -7.11 -24.08
CA TYR A 42 -7.44 -6.02 -24.97
C TYR A 42 -6.23 -6.32 -25.85
N GLN A 43 -6.38 -6.06 -27.13
CA GLN A 43 -5.29 -6.14 -28.10
C GLN A 43 -4.87 -4.72 -28.52
N ALA A 44 -3.66 -4.34 -28.15
CA ALA A 44 -3.12 -3.05 -28.56
C ALA A 44 -2.69 -3.06 -30.02
N ASN A 45 -2.80 -1.92 -30.70
CA ASN A 45 -2.36 -1.78 -32.09
C ASN A 45 -0.88 -2.17 -32.23
N GLY A 46 -0.56 -3.00 -33.22
CA GLY A 46 0.80 -3.50 -33.45
C GLY A 46 1.23 -4.64 -32.51
N ARG A 47 0.29 -5.28 -31.82
CA ARG A 47 0.53 -6.47 -31.01
C ARG A 47 -0.23 -7.67 -31.55
N ASP A 48 0.42 -8.83 -31.55
CA ASP A 48 -0.10 -10.05 -32.17
C ASP A 48 -1.14 -10.78 -31.32
N LYS A 49 -1.16 -10.53 -30.01
CA LYS A 49 -2.01 -11.26 -29.06
C LYS A 49 -2.78 -10.31 -28.13
N PRO A 50 -4.05 -10.61 -27.82
CA PRO A 50 -4.79 -9.93 -26.78
C PRO A 50 -4.19 -10.26 -25.39
N ARG A 51 -4.23 -9.28 -24.49
CA ARG A 51 -3.74 -9.41 -23.11
C ARG A 51 -4.84 -9.11 -22.12
N ARG A 52 -4.81 -9.81 -21.01
CA ARG A 52 -5.73 -9.57 -19.92
C ARG A 52 -5.39 -8.24 -19.25
N ILE A 53 -6.37 -7.40 -19.12
CA ILE A 53 -6.30 -6.13 -18.40
C ILE A 53 -7.20 -6.19 -17.19
N VAL A 54 -6.64 -5.87 -16.03
CA VAL A 54 -7.34 -5.66 -14.79
C VAL A 54 -7.45 -4.17 -14.56
N MET A 55 -8.67 -3.70 -14.43
CA MET A 55 -9.00 -2.30 -14.17
C MET A 55 -9.51 -2.15 -12.75
N VAL A 56 -9.09 -1.08 -12.10
CA VAL A 56 -9.52 -0.72 -10.76
C VAL A 56 -10.02 0.70 -10.77
N ARG A 57 -11.21 0.95 -10.23
CA ARG A 57 -11.71 2.30 -10.03
C ARG A 57 -12.04 2.54 -8.57
N GLN A 58 -11.66 3.70 -8.07
CA GLN A 58 -11.92 4.16 -6.72
C GLN A 58 -12.77 5.43 -6.76
N GLU A 59 -13.90 5.44 -6.08
CA GLU A 59 -14.71 6.63 -5.91
C GLU A 59 -13.94 7.67 -5.08
N ILE A 60 -13.79 8.89 -5.60
CA ILE A 60 -12.91 9.91 -5.01
C ILE A 60 -13.43 10.36 -3.65
N GLU A 61 -14.74 10.50 -3.49
CA GLU A 61 -15.37 10.93 -2.24
C GLU A 61 -15.29 9.88 -1.13
N LYS A 62 -15.28 8.60 -1.49
CA LYS A 62 -15.18 7.46 -0.55
C LYS A 62 -13.75 6.99 -0.29
N ARG A 63 -12.76 7.67 -0.87
CA ARG A 63 -11.36 7.32 -0.66
C ARG A 63 -11.01 7.49 0.82
N PRO A 64 -10.40 6.48 1.47
CA PRO A 64 -9.90 6.63 2.83
C PRO A 64 -8.93 7.80 2.90
N GLN A 65 -9.23 8.79 3.74
CA GLN A 65 -8.32 9.91 3.94
C GLN A 65 -7.07 9.40 4.65
N ALA A 66 -5.89 9.85 4.20
CA ALA A 66 -4.66 9.56 4.91
C ALA A 66 -4.76 10.17 6.32
N VAL A 67 -4.53 9.36 7.34
CA VAL A 67 -4.55 9.81 8.74
C VAL A 67 -3.50 10.91 8.91
N GLY A 68 -3.87 12.03 9.49
CA GLY A 68 -2.96 13.13 9.81
C GLY A 68 -2.89 14.27 8.80
N LYS A 69 -3.68 14.26 7.73
CA LYS A 69 -3.81 15.41 6.83
C LYS A 69 -5.29 15.79 6.70
N PRO A 70 -5.78 16.73 7.51
CA PRO A 70 -7.16 17.23 7.41
C PRO A 70 -7.35 18.14 6.18
N VAL A 71 -6.29 18.44 5.44
CA VAL A 71 -6.36 19.32 4.29
C VAL A 71 -6.64 18.46 3.06
N ARG A 72 -7.80 18.69 2.44
CA ARG A 72 -8.04 18.34 1.05
C ARG A 72 -6.87 18.90 0.26
N GLN A 73 -5.95 18.04 -0.19
CA GLN A 73 -4.93 18.47 -1.12
C GLN A 73 -5.70 18.85 -2.38
N MET A 74 -5.91 20.15 -2.59
CA MET A 74 -6.42 20.65 -3.85
C MET A 74 -5.38 20.25 -4.89
N GLU A 75 -5.74 19.30 -5.75
CA GLU A 75 -4.93 18.99 -6.90
C GLU A 75 -4.99 20.22 -7.80
N LEU A 76 -3.92 20.99 -7.84
CA LEU A 76 -3.77 22.17 -8.70
C LEU A 76 -3.84 21.80 -10.20
N PHE A 77 -3.67 20.51 -10.51
CA PHE A 77 -3.76 19.96 -11.85
C PHE A 77 -4.69 18.75 -11.83
N GLU A 78 -5.58 18.66 -12.80
CA GLU A 78 -6.40 17.47 -13.01
C GLU A 78 -5.48 16.26 -13.21
N ASN A 79 -5.60 15.29 -12.31
CA ASN A 79 -4.84 14.06 -12.43
C ASN A 79 -5.38 13.30 -13.65
N GLU A 80 -4.52 12.99 -14.62
CA GLU A 80 -4.90 12.30 -15.86
C GLU A 80 -5.68 10.99 -15.63
N ASN A 81 -5.55 10.43 -14.44
CA ASN A 81 -6.24 9.21 -14.04
C ASN A 81 -7.64 9.44 -13.46
N ASN A 82 -8.06 10.69 -13.25
CA ASN A 82 -9.39 11.02 -12.77
C ASN A 82 -10.35 11.17 -13.94
N PHE A 83 -11.47 10.45 -13.90
CA PHE A 83 -12.55 10.59 -14.87
C PHE A 83 -13.89 10.60 -14.12
N GLY A 84 -14.58 11.77 -14.12
CA GLY A 84 -15.81 11.96 -13.36
C GLY A 84 -15.60 11.75 -11.86
N LYS A 85 -16.40 10.87 -11.24
CA LYS A 85 -16.36 10.57 -9.80
C LYS A 85 -15.27 9.57 -9.41
N TYR A 86 -14.57 8.97 -10.37
CA TYR A 86 -13.69 7.85 -10.14
C TYR A 86 -12.25 8.16 -10.55
N ARG A 87 -11.33 7.61 -9.79
CA ARG A 87 -9.93 7.47 -10.15
C ARG A 87 -9.68 6.07 -10.68
N TYR A 88 -9.04 5.95 -11.84
CA TYR A 88 -8.79 4.68 -12.52
C TYR A 88 -7.33 4.27 -12.45
N ASN A 89 -7.09 2.99 -12.28
CA ASN A 89 -5.80 2.34 -12.48
C ASN A 89 -5.99 1.12 -13.37
N CYS A 90 -4.98 0.81 -14.18
CA CYS A 90 -5.03 -0.26 -15.15
C CYS A 90 -3.75 -1.09 -15.10
N TYR A 91 -3.90 -2.41 -15.16
CA TYR A 91 -2.80 -3.35 -15.07
C TYR A 91 -2.94 -4.44 -16.13
N VAL A 92 -1.83 -4.70 -16.83
CA VAL A 92 -1.73 -5.81 -17.78
C VAL A 92 -1.09 -7.00 -17.08
N THR A 93 -1.67 -8.18 -17.24
CA THR A 93 -1.17 -9.40 -16.62
C THR A 93 -1.36 -10.62 -17.52
N ASN A 94 -0.49 -11.61 -17.39
CA ASN A 94 -0.66 -12.96 -17.93
C ASN A 94 -1.11 -13.98 -16.88
N LEU A 95 -1.33 -13.54 -15.64
CA LEU A 95 -1.83 -14.39 -14.57
C LEU A 95 -3.28 -14.81 -14.84
N ARG A 96 -3.57 -16.09 -14.59
CA ARG A 96 -4.93 -16.66 -14.69
C ARG A 96 -5.67 -16.67 -13.35
N LEU A 97 -5.18 -15.92 -12.37
CA LEU A 97 -5.79 -15.81 -11.05
C LEU A 97 -7.05 -14.93 -11.09
N PRO A 98 -8.00 -15.10 -10.15
CA PRO A 98 -9.13 -14.20 -9.99
C PRO A 98 -8.68 -12.74 -9.85
N THR A 99 -9.45 -11.82 -10.40
CA THR A 99 -9.12 -10.37 -10.47
C THR A 99 -8.83 -9.77 -9.10
N LYS A 100 -9.57 -10.21 -8.07
CA LYS A 100 -9.34 -9.80 -6.68
C LYS A 100 -7.94 -10.19 -6.19
N ILE A 101 -7.49 -11.41 -6.47
CA ILE A 101 -6.16 -11.89 -6.05
C ILE A 101 -5.05 -11.10 -6.76
N VAL A 102 -5.24 -10.76 -8.04
CA VAL A 102 -4.30 -9.90 -8.78
C VAL A 102 -4.22 -8.52 -8.12
N TYR A 103 -5.36 -7.95 -7.74
CA TYR A 103 -5.42 -6.68 -7.02
C TYR A 103 -4.74 -6.74 -5.65
N ASP A 104 -5.02 -7.76 -4.85
CA ASP A 104 -4.42 -7.97 -3.53
C ASP A 104 -2.89 -8.14 -3.61
N SER A 105 -2.40 -8.83 -4.65
CA SER A 105 -0.95 -8.97 -4.91
C SER A 105 -0.25 -7.63 -5.19
N LEU A 106 -0.93 -6.70 -5.86
CA LEU A 106 -0.43 -5.34 -6.08
C LEU A 106 -0.36 -4.53 -4.77
N HIS A 107 -1.35 -4.71 -3.89
CA HIS A 107 -1.35 -4.08 -2.57
C HIS A 107 -0.26 -4.62 -1.66
N GLY A 108 -0.03 -5.94 -1.68
CA GLY A 108 1.07 -6.57 -0.94
C GLY A 108 2.45 -6.01 -1.32
N ARG A 109 2.65 -5.64 -2.58
CA ARG A 109 3.87 -4.95 -3.01
C ARG A 109 4.00 -3.55 -2.38
N ALA A 110 2.93 -2.77 -2.37
CA ALA A 110 2.93 -1.45 -1.74
C ALA A 110 3.20 -1.53 -0.23
N ASP A 111 2.70 -2.55 0.43
CA ASP A 111 2.98 -2.82 1.85
C ASP A 111 4.45 -3.18 2.07
N SER A 112 5.05 -3.98 1.18
CA SER A 112 6.47 -4.30 1.24
C SER A 112 7.36 -3.06 1.08
N GLU A 113 7.00 -2.15 0.16
CA GLU A 113 7.70 -0.87 0.00
C GLU A 113 7.58 0.02 1.26
N ASN A 114 6.43 0.02 1.92
CA ASN A 114 6.23 0.73 3.18
C ASN A 114 7.06 0.12 4.33
N ILE A 115 7.15 -1.22 4.40
CA ILE A 115 8.00 -1.92 5.36
C ILE A 115 9.47 -1.55 5.14
N ILE A 116 9.95 -1.57 3.90
CA ILE A 116 11.32 -1.17 3.57
C ILE A 116 11.60 0.28 3.97
N LYS A 117 10.66 1.19 3.72
CA LYS A 117 10.79 2.59 4.15
C LYS A 117 10.89 2.71 5.67
N GLU A 118 10.04 2.00 6.40
CA GLU A 118 10.05 2.02 7.85
C GLU A 118 11.37 1.45 8.41
N LEU A 119 11.87 0.33 7.87
CA LEU A 119 13.17 -0.23 8.22
C LEU A 119 14.31 0.76 7.98
N LYS A 120 14.25 1.52 6.89
CA LYS A 120 15.28 2.52 6.56
C LYS A 120 15.22 3.76 7.45
N TYR A 121 14.05 4.32 7.67
CA TYR A 121 13.91 5.64 8.29
C TYR A 121 13.67 5.57 9.80
N ASP A 122 13.01 4.53 10.29
CA ASP A 122 12.69 4.41 11.72
C ASP A 122 13.64 3.45 12.46
N PHE A 123 14.24 2.50 11.75
CA PHE A 123 15.17 1.51 12.31
C PHE A 123 16.59 1.64 11.79
N SER A 124 16.87 2.58 10.90
CA SER A 124 18.23 2.89 10.40
C SER A 124 19.01 1.69 9.84
N ILE A 125 18.33 0.79 9.12
CA ILE A 125 18.94 -0.44 8.59
C ILE A 125 20.11 -0.17 7.63
N ASN A 126 20.20 1.04 7.07
CA ASN A 126 21.24 1.45 6.14
C ASN A 126 22.43 2.15 6.83
N ASP A 127 22.32 2.49 8.12
CA ASP A 127 23.27 3.37 8.80
C ASP A 127 24.35 2.59 9.58
N PHE A 128 24.52 1.31 9.27
CA PHE A 128 25.58 0.51 9.88
C PHE A 128 26.94 0.83 9.28
N VAL A 129 27.82 1.26 10.14
CA VAL A 129 29.23 1.43 9.84
C VAL A 129 29.99 0.27 10.47
N THR A 130 30.02 -0.87 9.77
CA THR A 130 30.81 -2.03 10.18
C THR A 130 31.63 -2.54 9.01
N ASP A 131 32.91 -2.79 9.25
CA ASP A 131 33.84 -3.36 8.26
C ASP A 131 33.75 -4.90 8.18
N ASN A 132 32.87 -5.51 8.98
CA ASN A 132 32.75 -6.96 9.07
C ASN A 132 31.36 -7.40 8.59
N PHE A 133 31.31 -8.26 7.59
CA PHE A 133 30.08 -8.81 7.02
C PHE A 133 29.18 -9.48 8.08
N TRP A 134 29.75 -10.30 8.94
CA TRP A 134 28.98 -11.03 9.97
C TRP A 134 28.40 -10.09 11.03
N ALA A 135 29.12 -9.03 11.38
CA ALA A 135 28.61 -8.01 12.27
C ALA A 135 27.43 -7.26 11.62
N THR A 136 27.54 -6.93 10.32
CA THR A 136 26.44 -6.29 9.56
C THR A 136 25.21 -7.19 9.49
N GLU A 137 25.41 -8.48 9.21
CA GLU A 137 24.30 -9.46 9.19
C GLU A 137 23.64 -9.61 10.55
N ALA A 138 24.41 -9.69 11.62
CA ALA A 138 23.88 -9.76 12.98
C ALA A 138 23.05 -8.51 13.33
N CYS A 139 23.56 -7.32 13.02
CA CYS A 139 22.82 -6.07 13.20
C CYS A 139 21.51 -6.05 12.39
N GLY A 140 21.55 -6.49 11.14
CA GLY A 140 20.36 -6.62 10.30
C GLY A 140 19.31 -7.53 10.92
N ASN A 141 19.72 -8.68 11.45
CA ASN A 141 18.82 -9.63 12.12
C ASN A 141 18.22 -9.03 13.40
N PHE A 142 18.97 -8.28 14.20
CA PHE A 142 18.42 -7.58 15.37
C PHE A 142 17.40 -6.53 14.99
N ILE A 143 17.61 -5.80 13.90
CA ILE A 143 16.61 -4.83 13.41
C ILE A 143 15.34 -5.51 12.94
N VAL A 144 15.45 -6.60 12.18
CA VAL A 144 14.27 -7.36 11.75
C VAL A 144 13.50 -7.89 12.97
N MET A 145 14.18 -8.35 13.99
CA MET A 145 13.57 -8.78 15.25
C MET A 145 12.86 -7.61 15.93
N ALA A 146 13.49 -6.45 16.07
CA ALA A 146 12.88 -5.25 16.64
C ALA A 146 11.66 -4.79 15.86
N TYR A 147 11.71 -4.83 14.53
CA TYR A 147 10.57 -4.55 13.66
C TYR A 147 9.40 -5.51 13.92
N ASN A 148 9.68 -6.80 14.07
CA ASN A 148 8.65 -7.80 14.35
C ASN A 148 8.01 -7.58 15.71
N PHE A 149 8.79 -7.25 16.75
CA PHE A 149 8.25 -6.87 18.07
C PHE A 149 7.37 -5.62 18.00
N MET A 150 7.80 -4.60 17.26
CA MET A 150 6.98 -3.40 17.09
C MET A 150 5.71 -3.66 16.27
N SER A 151 5.76 -4.57 15.32
CA SER A 151 4.58 -5.00 14.57
C SER A 151 3.57 -5.74 15.47
N LEU A 152 4.07 -6.62 16.34
CA LEU A 152 3.25 -7.29 17.35
C LEU A 152 2.65 -6.30 18.35
N PHE A 153 3.45 -5.35 18.83
CA PHE A 153 3.01 -4.28 19.72
C PHE A 153 1.86 -3.46 19.10
N ARG A 154 1.99 -3.08 17.83
CA ARG A 154 0.91 -2.40 17.09
C ARG A 154 -0.36 -3.24 17.05
N TYR A 155 -0.23 -4.51 16.73
CA TYR A 155 -1.37 -5.41 16.62
C TYR A 155 -2.11 -5.58 17.95
N VAL A 156 -1.38 -5.69 19.06
CA VAL A 156 -1.95 -5.97 20.38
C VAL A 156 -2.46 -4.72 21.08
N LEU A 157 -1.73 -3.62 21.03
CA LEU A 157 -2.00 -2.44 21.87
C LEU A 157 -2.68 -1.29 21.13
N VAL A 158 -2.36 -1.11 19.85
CA VAL A 158 -2.90 0.05 19.11
C VAL A 158 -4.29 -0.24 18.56
N ASN A 159 -4.66 -1.52 18.39
CA ASN A 159 -5.98 -2.01 17.95
C ASN A 159 -6.71 -1.05 16.99
N SER A 160 -5.98 -0.43 16.08
CA SER A 160 -6.54 0.49 15.10
C SER A 160 -6.63 -0.22 13.75
N ASP A 161 -7.75 -0.04 13.05
CA ASP A 161 -7.95 -0.54 11.69
C ASP A 161 -6.93 0.04 10.69
N LYS A 162 -6.12 1.00 11.12
CA LYS A 162 -5.13 1.69 10.30
C LYS A 162 -3.73 1.44 10.84
N LYS A 163 -2.85 0.96 9.95
CA LYS A 163 -1.42 0.79 10.25
C LYS A 163 -0.79 2.14 10.55
N GLN A 164 -0.43 2.39 11.81
CA GLN A 164 0.31 3.58 12.22
C GLN A 164 1.81 3.37 12.01
N PHE A 165 2.51 4.42 11.57
CA PHE A 165 3.98 4.40 11.48
C PHE A 165 4.61 4.45 12.87
N LEU A 166 5.78 3.85 13.02
CA LEU A 166 6.51 3.83 14.29
C LEU A 166 6.76 5.23 14.85
N LYS A 167 7.06 6.19 14.00
CA LYS A 167 7.22 7.59 14.37
C LYS A 167 5.98 8.15 15.09
N THR A 168 4.79 7.83 14.61
CA THR A 168 3.52 8.26 15.22
C THR A 168 3.35 7.60 16.59
N ILE A 169 3.59 6.30 16.69
CA ILE A 169 3.50 5.55 17.96
C ILE A 169 4.49 6.09 19.00
N ARG A 170 5.70 6.43 18.60
CA ARG A 170 6.69 7.05 19.50
C ARG A 170 6.18 8.38 20.05
N TYR A 171 5.57 9.21 19.23
CA TYR A 171 5.03 10.49 19.68
C TYR A 171 3.83 10.31 20.60
N GLU A 172 2.90 9.45 20.24
CA GLU A 172 1.63 9.30 20.97
C GLU A 172 1.77 8.50 22.26
N LEU A 173 2.65 7.50 22.31
CA LEU A 173 2.75 6.59 23.44
C LEU A 173 4.05 6.72 24.25
N ILE A 174 5.19 6.90 23.59
CA ILE A 174 6.50 6.85 24.25
C ILE A 174 6.96 8.25 24.68
N SER A 175 6.72 9.26 23.86
CA SER A 175 7.16 10.64 24.13
C SER A 175 6.13 11.45 24.92
N THR A 176 4.98 10.87 25.25
CA THR A 176 3.97 11.54 26.07
C THR A 176 4.45 11.60 27.54
N PRO A 177 4.49 12.79 28.16
CA PRO A 177 4.86 12.88 29.55
C PRO A 177 3.85 12.14 30.44
N ALA A 178 4.34 11.28 31.30
CA ALA A 178 3.52 10.51 32.21
C ALA A 178 4.13 10.52 33.60
N TYR A 179 3.31 10.43 34.65
CA TYR A 179 3.77 10.27 36.03
C TYR A 179 3.07 9.09 36.68
N TRP A 180 3.75 8.50 37.68
CA TRP A 180 3.20 7.41 38.44
C TRP A 180 2.31 7.94 39.57
N GLY A 181 1.01 7.65 39.49
CA GLY A 181 0.08 7.89 40.57
C GLY A 181 -0.11 6.62 41.42
N LYS A 182 -0.02 6.71 42.73
CA LYS A 182 -0.30 5.62 43.67
C LYS A 182 -1.51 5.97 44.52
N THR A 183 -2.58 5.22 44.36
CA THR A 183 -3.68 5.21 45.33
C THR A 183 -3.54 4.00 46.25
N LYS A 184 -4.32 3.99 47.36
CA LYS A 184 -4.26 2.87 48.32
C LYS A 184 -4.53 1.49 47.73
N THR A 185 -5.14 1.41 46.54
CA THR A 185 -5.63 0.14 45.96
C THR A 185 -5.12 -0.16 44.56
N SER A 186 -4.57 0.79 43.82
CA SER A 186 -4.12 0.59 42.43
C SER A 186 -3.01 1.56 42.02
N ILE A 187 -2.21 1.13 41.04
CA ILE A 187 -1.19 1.93 40.37
C ILE A 187 -1.72 2.23 38.97
N PHE A 188 -1.75 3.51 38.59
CA PHE A 188 -2.11 3.89 37.20
C PHE A 188 -1.10 4.86 36.62
N LEU A 189 -0.98 4.80 35.33
CA LEU A 189 -0.22 5.72 34.52
C LEU A 189 -1.21 6.75 33.97
N ILE A 190 -0.95 8.02 34.15
CA ILE A 190 -1.73 9.14 33.60
C ILE A 190 -0.84 9.91 32.65
#